data_617f6a154cb9855b4ec4a903a70db97f
#
_entry.id   617f6a154cb9855b4ec4a903a70db97f
#
_cell.length_a   1.000
_cell.length_b   1.000
_cell.length_c   1.000
_cell.angle_alpha   90.00
_cell.angle_beta   90.00
_cell.angle_gamma   90.00
#
_symmetry.space_group_name_H-M   'P 1'
#
loop_
_entity.id
_entity.type
_entity.pdbx_description
1 polymer ?
#
loop_
_entity_poly.entity_id
_entity_poly.type
_entity_poly.pdbx_seq_one_letter_code
_entity_poly.pdbx_strand_id
1 'polypeptide(L)'
;MNSKIIVDLSIVENNIKRIVNNCKNISFIYPVKCINNKKIIQLMIKYNFGFDLSNMNEYKCISKLINNNTLLSFSGPKSEYITTNDISQSSIIFLDNLNSQSAKMLISQDNYGIRINFNNDKDFEPSRFGIPLEEICKYSSDIKHVHFHIHDKNKDLLLDKILEKIDFIISVCPNLKTINIGGHYEYYQQNVALGIFNNIRQVIPDKIQLIVEAAGLWFERSIFLETHVISIKNINGTSFIVLDVCSSGNLFWSKPRIDKRRRGEFYTIFCGASCDEHDIICSEYTDNKFNIGDIVSFYNISPYSYVWNREFNGLKKIKYKIIN
;
A
#
# COMPACT_ATOMS: atom_id res chain seq x y z
N MET A 1 -31.16 -3.43 4.92
CA MET A 1 -30.07 -4.23 4.28
C MET A 1 -28.80 -3.39 4.39
N ASN A 2 -27.66 -3.97 4.69
CA ASN A 2 -26.46 -3.16 4.94
C ASN A 2 -25.41 -3.44 3.85
N SER A 3 -24.91 -2.40 3.22
CA SER A 3 -23.76 -2.46 2.32
C SER A 3 -22.54 -3.08 3.00
N LYS A 4 -21.72 -3.81 2.26
CA LYS A 4 -20.52 -4.48 2.80
C LYS A 4 -19.40 -4.50 1.78
N ILE A 5 -18.17 -4.48 2.28
CA ILE A 5 -16.96 -4.78 1.50
C ILE A 5 -16.57 -6.23 1.81
N ILE A 6 -16.36 -7.00 0.77
CA ILE A 6 -15.98 -8.42 0.84
C ILE A 6 -14.53 -8.53 0.42
N VAL A 7 -13.73 -9.24 1.22
CA VAL A 7 -12.34 -9.60 0.89
C VAL A 7 -12.28 -11.12 0.76
N ASP A 8 -11.91 -11.61 -0.43
CA ASP A 8 -11.76 -13.03 -0.72
C ASP A 8 -10.29 -13.45 -0.49
N LEU A 9 -10.08 -14.21 0.60
CA LEU A 9 -8.75 -14.67 0.99
C LEU A 9 -8.15 -15.67 0.00
N SER A 10 -8.98 -16.46 -0.69
CA SER A 10 -8.48 -17.42 -1.68
C SER A 10 -7.80 -16.71 -2.86
N ILE A 11 -8.37 -15.59 -3.29
CA ILE A 11 -7.78 -14.75 -4.35
C ILE A 11 -6.51 -14.07 -3.83
N VAL A 12 -6.53 -13.51 -2.61
CA VAL A 12 -5.33 -12.92 -1.99
C VAL A 12 -4.21 -13.94 -1.89
N GLU A 13 -4.51 -15.14 -1.41
CA GLU A 13 -3.52 -16.22 -1.30
C GLU A 13 -2.94 -16.63 -2.65
N ASN A 14 -3.75 -16.72 -3.69
CA ASN A 14 -3.29 -17.02 -5.05
C ASN A 14 -2.38 -15.91 -5.60
N ASN A 15 -2.71 -14.65 -5.33
CA ASN A 15 -1.87 -13.51 -5.70
C ASN A 15 -0.50 -13.56 -5.00
N ILE A 16 -0.48 -13.87 -3.70
CA ILE A 16 0.76 -14.06 -2.93
C ILE A 16 1.60 -15.18 -3.54
N LYS A 17 1.03 -16.38 -3.73
CA LYS A 17 1.72 -17.55 -4.31
C LYS A 17 2.36 -17.21 -5.66
N ARG A 18 1.60 -16.52 -6.52
CA ARG A 18 2.07 -16.14 -7.86
C ARG A 18 3.32 -15.27 -7.81
N ILE A 19 3.36 -14.30 -6.90
CA ILE A 19 4.49 -13.37 -6.81
C ILE A 19 5.66 -14.02 -6.06
N VAL A 20 5.41 -14.56 -4.87
CA VAL A 20 6.46 -15.10 -4.01
C VAL A 20 7.21 -16.26 -4.69
N ASN A 21 6.51 -17.15 -5.40
CA ASN A 21 7.15 -18.27 -6.09
C ASN A 21 8.01 -17.85 -7.30
N ASN A 22 7.81 -16.65 -7.82
CA ASN A 22 8.55 -16.11 -8.97
C ASN A 22 9.59 -15.04 -8.59
N CYS A 23 9.76 -14.77 -7.30
CA CYS A 23 10.75 -13.85 -6.76
C CYS A 23 11.72 -14.61 -5.85
N LYS A 24 13.02 -14.64 -6.19
CA LYS A 24 14.05 -15.24 -5.34
C LYS A 24 14.84 -14.17 -4.62
N ASN A 25 15.23 -14.43 -3.37
CA ASN A 25 16.08 -13.54 -2.56
C ASN A 25 15.48 -12.14 -2.37
N ILE A 26 14.13 -12.05 -2.26
CA ILE A 26 13.39 -10.82 -1.96
C ILE A 26 12.59 -11.05 -0.69
N SER A 27 12.71 -10.14 0.26
CA SER A 27 11.91 -10.13 1.47
C SER A 27 10.70 -9.22 1.27
N PHE A 28 9.51 -9.80 1.32
CA PHE A 28 8.28 -9.02 1.28
C PHE A 28 7.83 -8.64 2.69
N ILE A 29 7.47 -7.38 2.87
CA ILE A 29 6.87 -6.89 4.10
C ILE A 29 5.50 -6.27 3.81
N TYR A 30 4.56 -6.50 4.72
CA TYR A 30 3.18 -6.05 4.57
C TYR A 30 2.94 -4.77 5.37
N PRO A 31 2.52 -3.67 4.74
CA PRO A 31 2.18 -2.43 5.44
C PRO A 31 0.89 -2.59 6.26
N VAL A 32 1.00 -2.53 7.60
CA VAL A 32 -0.14 -2.72 8.51
C VAL A 32 -1.21 -1.64 8.35
N LYS A 33 -0.82 -0.46 7.87
CA LYS A 33 -1.73 0.65 7.49
C LYS A 33 -2.70 0.30 6.35
N CYS A 34 -2.61 -0.89 5.75
CA CYS A 34 -3.51 -1.37 4.71
C CYS A 34 -4.75 -2.06 5.34
N ILE A 35 -4.79 -3.38 5.46
CA ILE A 35 -5.84 -4.12 6.17
C ILE A 35 -5.21 -4.80 7.39
N ASN A 36 -5.42 -4.27 8.60
CA ASN A 36 -4.87 -4.81 9.84
C ASN A 36 -5.76 -5.89 10.47
N ASN A 37 -6.56 -6.58 9.66
CA ASN A 37 -7.41 -7.67 10.14
C ASN A 37 -6.59 -8.93 10.47
N LYS A 38 -6.94 -9.60 11.58
CA LYS A 38 -6.23 -10.79 12.08
C LYS A 38 -6.06 -11.88 11.01
N LYS A 39 -7.08 -12.18 10.20
CA LYS A 39 -7.01 -13.22 9.16
C LYS A 39 -6.01 -12.85 8.06
N ILE A 40 -5.96 -11.57 7.67
CA ILE A 40 -4.98 -11.07 6.69
C ILE A 40 -3.56 -11.15 7.26
N ILE A 41 -3.35 -10.67 8.50
CA ILE A 41 -2.04 -10.75 9.17
C ILE A 41 -1.56 -12.20 9.26
N GLN A 42 -2.45 -13.15 9.65
CA GLN A 42 -2.13 -14.57 9.71
C GLN A 42 -1.79 -15.16 8.33
N LEU A 43 -2.47 -14.72 7.27
CA LEU A 43 -2.15 -15.13 5.91
C LEU A 43 -0.75 -14.63 5.51
N MET A 44 -0.40 -13.37 5.81
CA MET A 44 0.94 -12.84 5.55
C MET A 44 2.02 -13.61 6.32
N ILE A 45 1.79 -13.91 7.60
CA ILE A 45 2.71 -14.72 8.43
C ILE A 45 2.92 -16.11 7.81
N LYS A 46 1.86 -16.76 7.31
CA LYS A 46 1.92 -18.08 6.63
C LYS A 46 2.90 -18.09 5.45
N TYR A 47 3.07 -16.94 4.79
CA TYR A 47 3.98 -16.77 3.66
C TYR A 47 5.30 -16.08 4.03
N ASN A 48 5.66 -16.06 5.31
CA ASN A 48 6.90 -15.49 5.85
C ASN A 48 7.09 -13.99 5.54
N PHE A 49 6.00 -13.23 5.48
CA PHE A 49 6.09 -11.79 5.34
C PHE A 49 6.58 -11.14 6.63
N GLY A 50 7.42 -10.13 6.49
CA GLY A 50 7.61 -9.11 7.52
C GLY A 50 6.48 -8.08 7.52
N PHE A 51 6.62 -7.02 8.33
CA PHE A 51 5.62 -5.96 8.43
C PHE A 51 6.26 -4.57 8.40
N ASP A 52 5.66 -3.65 7.61
CA ASP A 52 5.97 -2.23 7.65
C ASP A 52 4.99 -1.51 8.59
N LEU A 53 5.54 -0.68 9.46
CA LEU A 53 4.87 -0.01 10.56
C LEU A 53 5.22 1.47 10.55
N SER A 54 4.23 2.32 10.63
CA SER A 54 4.43 3.77 10.69
C SER A 54 4.60 4.28 12.13
N ASN A 55 4.20 3.48 13.12
CA ASN A 55 4.24 3.86 14.54
C ASN A 55 3.99 2.67 15.48
N MET A 56 4.20 2.89 16.79
CA MET A 56 4.01 1.87 17.83
C MET A 56 2.55 1.41 18.00
N ASN A 57 1.55 2.18 17.58
CA ASN A 57 0.16 1.72 17.66
C ASN A 57 -0.12 0.62 16.62
N GLU A 58 0.45 0.73 15.41
CA GLU A 58 0.39 -0.34 14.42
C GLU A 58 1.12 -1.60 14.92
N TYR A 59 2.28 -1.44 15.56
CA TYR A 59 2.98 -2.56 16.21
C TYR A 59 2.11 -3.28 17.23
N LYS A 60 1.44 -2.55 18.14
CA LYS A 60 0.52 -3.12 19.13
C LYS A 60 -0.61 -3.94 18.50
N CYS A 61 -1.07 -3.59 17.31
CA CYS A 61 -2.12 -4.35 16.61
C CYS A 61 -1.67 -5.76 16.21
N ILE A 62 -0.37 -5.95 15.93
CA ILE A 62 0.16 -7.22 15.41
C ILE A 62 1.08 -7.96 16.39
N SER A 63 1.61 -7.30 17.43
CA SER A 63 2.65 -7.83 18.32
C SER A 63 2.33 -9.19 18.93
N LYS A 64 1.05 -9.47 19.19
CA LYS A 64 0.58 -10.77 19.74
C LYS A 64 0.46 -11.87 18.68
N LEU A 65 0.60 -11.55 17.42
CA LEU A 65 0.45 -12.50 16.30
C LEU A 65 1.80 -12.90 15.68
N ILE A 66 2.81 -12.06 15.83
CA ILE A 66 4.16 -12.24 15.27
C ILE A 66 5.10 -12.86 16.31
N ASN A 67 6.26 -13.35 15.85
CA ASN A 67 7.33 -13.85 16.69
C ASN A 67 8.57 -12.93 16.65
N ASN A 68 9.56 -13.19 17.51
CA ASN A 68 10.76 -12.37 17.64
C ASN A 68 11.65 -12.34 16.38
N ASN A 69 11.50 -13.29 15.47
CA ASN A 69 12.27 -13.37 14.22
C ASN A 69 11.55 -12.71 13.05
N THR A 70 10.32 -12.20 13.27
CA THR A 70 9.57 -11.51 12.21
C THR A 70 10.27 -10.21 11.86
N LEU A 71 10.62 -10.04 10.59
CA LEU A 71 11.20 -8.79 10.07
C LEU A 71 10.21 -7.64 10.23
N LEU A 72 10.61 -6.59 10.92
CA LEU A 72 9.83 -5.37 11.05
C LEU A 72 10.58 -4.20 10.43
N SER A 73 9.87 -3.37 9.71
CA SER A 73 10.35 -2.09 9.19
C SER A 73 9.53 -0.99 9.86
N PHE A 74 10.20 0.02 10.38
CA PHE A 74 9.56 1.24 10.85
C PHE A 74 9.98 2.39 9.97
N SER A 75 9.00 3.02 9.33
CA SER A 75 9.26 4.17 8.45
C SER A 75 8.23 5.27 8.68
N GLY A 76 8.71 6.51 8.83
CA GLY A 76 7.83 7.66 9.01
C GLY A 76 8.47 8.82 9.76
N PRO A 77 7.81 9.99 9.81
CA PRO A 77 8.37 11.23 10.39
C PRO A 77 8.68 11.15 11.89
N LYS A 78 8.18 10.13 12.58
CA LYS A 78 8.40 9.91 14.02
C LYS A 78 9.29 8.71 14.33
N SER A 79 9.96 8.15 13.34
CA SER A 79 10.80 6.96 13.50
C SER A 79 11.95 7.16 14.50
N GLU A 80 12.50 8.38 14.64
CA GLU A 80 13.55 8.69 15.62
C GLU A 80 13.12 8.52 17.10
N TYR A 81 11.80 8.48 17.37
CA TYR A 81 11.26 8.28 18.73
C TYR A 81 10.95 6.82 19.05
N ILE A 82 11.23 5.90 18.11
CA ILE A 82 11.05 4.47 18.31
C ILE A 82 12.33 3.90 18.91
N THR A 83 12.21 3.22 20.06
CA THR A 83 13.35 2.60 20.73
C THR A 83 13.39 1.11 20.45
N THR A 84 14.60 0.58 20.24
CA THR A 84 14.82 -0.85 19.96
C THR A 84 14.47 -1.75 21.14
N ASN A 85 14.42 -1.22 22.37
CA ASN A 85 14.05 -1.97 23.56
C ASN A 85 12.59 -2.45 23.58
N ASP A 86 11.72 -1.76 22.82
CA ASP A 86 10.28 -2.02 22.80
C ASP A 86 9.84 -2.93 21.65
N ILE A 87 10.78 -3.33 20.79
CA ILE A 87 10.47 -4.04 19.54
C ILE A 87 11.38 -5.25 19.36
N SER A 88 11.05 -6.11 18.38
CA SER A 88 11.83 -7.33 18.10
C SER A 88 13.26 -7.02 17.62
N GLN A 89 14.19 -7.93 17.88
CA GLN A 89 15.59 -7.82 17.45
C GLN A 89 15.77 -7.74 15.93
N SER A 90 14.81 -8.25 15.17
CA SER A 90 14.83 -8.22 13.70
C SER A 90 14.19 -6.96 13.11
N SER A 91 14.13 -5.86 13.88
CA SER A 91 13.52 -4.60 13.42
C SER A 91 14.55 -3.68 12.81
N ILE A 92 14.15 -2.99 11.72
CA ILE A 92 14.91 -1.91 11.10
C ILE A 92 14.09 -0.62 11.21
N ILE A 93 14.70 0.43 11.75
CA ILE A 93 14.09 1.74 11.92
C ILE A 93 14.71 2.70 10.89
N PHE A 94 13.94 3.16 9.93
CA PHE A 94 14.39 4.12 8.92
C PHE A 94 14.11 5.55 9.39
N LEU A 95 15.17 6.29 9.66
CA LEU A 95 15.10 7.70 10.04
C LEU A 95 14.67 8.54 8.83
N ASP A 96 13.67 9.38 9.02
CA ASP A 96 13.11 10.23 7.96
C ASP A 96 13.95 11.50 7.72
N ASN A 97 14.76 11.90 8.69
CA ASN A 97 15.72 13.02 8.60
C ASN A 97 16.86 12.82 9.60
N LEU A 98 17.94 13.60 9.43
CA LEU A 98 19.11 13.64 10.31
C LEU A 98 19.32 15.04 10.92
N ASN A 99 18.26 15.79 11.16
CA ASN A 99 18.33 17.16 11.67
C ASN A 99 18.70 17.21 13.16
N SER A 100 18.24 16.24 13.95
CA SER A 100 18.54 16.17 15.38
C SER A 100 19.90 15.53 15.67
N GLN A 101 20.52 15.89 16.79
CA GLN A 101 21.75 15.24 17.26
C GLN A 101 21.50 13.76 17.59
N SER A 102 20.32 13.42 18.13
CA SER A 102 19.91 12.03 18.41
C SER A 102 19.85 11.21 17.13
N ALA A 103 19.21 11.69 16.07
CA ALA A 103 19.12 10.98 14.79
C ALA A 103 20.52 10.70 14.19
N LYS A 104 21.45 11.67 14.27
CA LYS A 104 22.83 11.50 13.83
C LYS A 104 23.60 10.44 14.63
N MET A 105 23.30 10.28 15.91
CA MET A 105 23.89 9.22 16.74
C MET A 105 23.26 7.84 16.48
N LEU A 106 21.97 7.79 16.15
CA LEU A 106 21.25 6.55 15.91
C LEU A 106 21.68 5.86 14.60
N ILE A 107 22.04 6.62 13.56
CA ILE A 107 22.34 6.05 12.24
C ILE A 107 23.53 5.07 12.25
N SER A 108 24.46 5.18 13.21
CA SER A 108 25.59 4.26 13.37
C SER A 108 25.19 2.92 14.01
N GLN A 109 24.02 2.84 14.65
CA GLN A 109 23.55 1.62 15.30
C GLN A 109 23.03 0.58 14.27
N ASP A 110 23.12 -0.70 14.62
CA ASP A 110 22.84 -1.81 13.71
C ASP A 110 21.39 -1.88 13.21
N ASN A 111 20.44 -1.39 13.99
CA ASN A 111 19.01 -1.48 13.68
C ASN A 111 18.44 -0.20 13.05
N TYR A 112 19.31 0.79 12.77
CA TYR A 112 18.86 2.03 12.16
C TYR A 112 19.37 2.15 10.73
N GLY A 113 18.52 2.71 9.90
CA GLY A 113 18.79 3.06 8.52
C GLY A 113 18.25 4.45 8.22
N ILE A 114 18.35 4.84 6.97
CA ILE A 114 17.91 6.14 6.52
C ILE A 114 16.90 6.03 5.40
N ARG A 115 15.87 6.88 5.45
CA ARG A 115 14.99 7.10 4.31
C ARG A 115 15.57 8.20 3.43
N ILE A 116 15.65 7.92 2.14
CA ILE A 116 16.13 8.87 1.12
C ILE A 116 15.01 9.21 0.15
N ASN A 117 15.16 10.32 -0.56
CA ASN A 117 14.33 10.71 -1.68
C ASN A 117 15.18 11.11 -2.89
N PHE A 118 14.54 11.28 -4.03
CA PHE A 118 15.17 11.66 -5.29
C PHE A 118 14.75 13.07 -5.73
N ASN A 119 14.44 13.96 -4.79
CA ASN A 119 13.89 15.29 -5.04
C ASN A 119 14.77 16.19 -5.92
N ASN A 120 16.08 15.93 -5.97
CA ASN A 120 17.00 16.67 -6.82
C ASN A 120 17.02 16.17 -8.27
N ASP A 121 16.32 15.09 -8.55
CA ASP A 121 16.16 14.53 -9.88
C ASP A 121 14.72 14.81 -10.39
N LYS A 122 14.62 15.67 -11.42
CA LYS A 122 13.34 16.13 -12.00
C LYS A 122 12.47 15.03 -12.61
N ASP A 123 13.03 13.85 -12.81
CA ASP A 123 12.30 12.72 -13.36
C ASP A 123 11.46 12.00 -12.31
N PHE A 124 11.65 12.30 -11.01
CA PHE A 124 10.88 11.74 -9.92
C PHE A 124 9.91 12.76 -9.31
N GLU A 125 8.74 12.28 -8.88
CA GLU A 125 7.78 13.11 -8.13
C GLU A 125 8.39 13.54 -6.78
N PRO A 126 8.30 14.82 -6.40
CA PRO A 126 8.86 15.31 -5.14
C PRO A 126 8.21 14.63 -3.92
N SER A 127 9.03 14.30 -2.93
CA SER A 127 8.59 13.74 -1.65
C SER A 127 8.99 14.64 -0.48
N ARG A 128 8.08 14.85 0.47
CA ARG A 128 8.41 15.52 1.74
C ARG A 128 9.13 14.61 2.74
N PHE A 129 9.31 13.34 2.41
CA PHE A 129 9.91 12.33 3.27
C PHE A 129 11.32 12.01 2.83
N GLY A 130 12.17 11.71 3.82
CA GLY A 130 13.56 11.33 3.61
C GLY A 130 14.48 12.50 3.32
N ILE A 131 15.78 12.23 3.26
CA ILE A 131 16.80 13.19 2.85
C ILE A 131 17.13 13.03 1.36
N PRO A 132 17.63 14.08 0.69
CA PRO A 132 18.13 13.96 -0.68
C PRO A 132 19.22 12.89 -0.80
N LEU A 133 19.17 12.12 -1.90
CA LEU A 133 20.11 11.00 -2.12
C LEU A 133 21.57 11.41 -1.95
N GLU A 134 21.93 12.57 -2.44
CA GLU A 134 23.33 13.07 -2.43
C GLU A 134 23.86 13.29 -1.01
N GLU A 135 22.98 13.51 -0.04
CA GLU A 135 23.37 13.69 1.35
C GLU A 135 23.89 12.42 2.03
N ILE A 136 23.59 11.24 1.46
CA ILE A 136 24.05 9.97 2.05
C ILE A 136 25.59 9.89 2.11
N CYS A 137 26.30 10.55 1.18
CA CYS A 137 27.76 10.57 1.18
C CYS A 137 28.37 11.09 2.49
N LYS A 138 27.64 11.97 3.21
CA LYS A 138 28.10 12.52 4.51
C LYS A 138 28.11 11.47 5.63
N TYR A 139 27.37 10.37 5.46
CA TYR A 139 27.14 9.34 6.47
C TYR A 139 27.44 7.93 5.93
N SER A 140 28.11 7.83 4.81
CA SER A 140 28.26 6.60 4.02
C SER A 140 28.84 5.43 4.79
N SER A 141 29.79 5.67 5.71
CA SER A 141 30.40 4.65 6.57
C SER A 141 29.45 4.10 7.66
N ASP A 142 28.45 4.89 8.06
CA ASP A 142 27.52 4.54 9.13
C ASP A 142 26.26 3.86 8.61
N ILE A 143 25.92 4.09 7.33
CA ILE A 143 24.69 3.58 6.72
C ILE A 143 24.77 2.08 6.47
N LYS A 144 23.88 1.33 7.12
CA LYS A 144 23.70 -0.11 6.94
C LYS A 144 22.39 -0.46 6.25
N HIS A 145 21.39 0.39 6.32
CA HIS A 145 20.07 0.17 5.77
C HIS A 145 19.56 1.42 5.07
N VAL A 146 19.08 1.29 3.85
CA VAL A 146 18.51 2.37 3.06
C VAL A 146 17.07 2.03 2.69
N HIS A 147 16.19 3.00 2.80
CA HIS A 147 14.80 2.94 2.34
C HIS A 147 14.51 4.10 1.41
N PHE A 148 13.79 3.82 0.33
CA PHE A 148 13.16 4.85 -0.49
C PHE A 148 11.76 4.41 -0.92
N HIS A 149 10.89 5.37 -1.14
CA HIS A 149 9.53 5.11 -1.55
C HIS A 149 9.15 6.03 -2.69
N ILE A 150 9.16 5.50 -3.91
CA ILE A 150 8.84 6.24 -5.11
C ILE A 150 7.33 6.27 -5.29
N HIS A 151 6.75 7.47 -5.40
CA HIS A 151 5.31 7.67 -5.58
C HIS A 151 4.87 7.62 -7.05
N ASP A 152 5.81 7.68 -7.98
CA ASP A 152 5.52 7.65 -9.41
C ASP A 152 4.72 6.40 -9.80
N LYS A 153 3.70 6.62 -10.63
CA LYS A 153 2.86 5.54 -11.16
C LYS A 153 3.52 4.81 -12.33
N ASN A 154 4.61 5.35 -12.85
CA ASN A 154 5.32 4.87 -14.04
C ASN A 154 6.72 4.36 -13.68
N LYS A 155 6.84 3.58 -12.59
CA LYS A 155 8.13 3.02 -12.16
C LYS A 155 8.79 2.13 -13.21
N ASP A 156 8.01 1.48 -14.05
CA ASP A 156 8.47 0.71 -15.19
C ASP A 156 9.23 1.56 -16.21
N LEU A 157 8.76 2.79 -16.48
CA LEU A 157 9.45 3.75 -17.35
C LEU A 157 10.67 4.40 -16.68
N LEU A 158 10.70 4.41 -15.34
CA LEU A 158 11.80 4.95 -14.54
C LEU A 158 12.80 3.87 -14.10
N LEU A 159 12.62 2.61 -14.54
CA LEU A 159 13.38 1.49 -14.00
C LEU A 159 14.89 1.68 -14.14
N ASP A 160 15.38 2.08 -15.31
CA ASP A 160 16.82 2.29 -15.54
C ASP A 160 17.39 3.35 -14.59
N LYS A 161 16.66 4.46 -14.36
CA LYS A 161 17.05 5.49 -13.40
C LYS A 161 17.03 5.00 -11.95
N ILE A 162 16.05 4.17 -11.60
CA ILE A 162 16.00 3.51 -10.28
C ILE A 162 17.23 2.63 -10.09
N LEU A 163 17.61 1.87 -11.11
CA LEU A 163 18.81 1.02 -11.09
C LEU A 163 20.08 1.85 -10.92
N GLU A 164 20.24 2.96 -11.65
CA GLU A 164 21.36 3.91 -11.49
C GLU A 164 21.45 4.46 -10.05
N LYS A 165 20.30 4.81 -9.43
CA LYS A 165 20.29 5.27 -8.03
C LYS A 165 20.70 4.17 -7.06
N ILE A 166 20.26 2.92 -7.31
CA ILE A 166 20.66 1.76 -6.51
C ILE A 166 22.16 1.50 -6.62
N ASP A 167 22.72 1.53 -7.83
CA ASP A 167 24.15 1.37 -8.06
C ASP A 167 24.95 2.44 -7.34
N PHE A 168 24.50 3.70 -7.40
CA PHE A 168 25.12 4.78 -6.64
C PHE A 168 25.10 4.51 -5.13
N ILE A 169 23.96 4.13 -4.56
CA ILE A 169 23.83 3.79 -3.12
C ILE A 169 24.83 2.70 -2.74
N ILE A 170 24.91 1.63 -3.54
CA ILE A 170 25.80 0.50 -3.28
C ILE A 170 27.27 0.95 -3.35
N SER A 171 27.62 1.82 -4.28
CA SER A 171 28.98 2.30 -4.48
C SER A 171 29.50 3.18 -3.33
N VAL A 172 28.60 3.97 -2.72
CA VAL A 172 28.99 4.92 -1.66
C VAL A 172 28.82 4.38 -0.24
N CYS A 173 28.00 3.34 -0.03
CA CYS A 173 27.70 2.76 1.29
C CYS A 173 28.40 1.39 1.47
N PRO A 174 29.66 1.33 1.93
CA PRO A 174 30.44 0.09 1.99
C PRO A 174 29.87 -0.95 2.99
N ASN A 175 29.14 -0.49 4.01
CA ASN A 175 28.57 -1.31 5.08
C ASN A 175 27.10 -1.67 4.86
N LEU A 176 26.58 -1.45 3.65
CA LEU A 176 25.17 -1.65 3.32
C LEU A 176 24.75 -3.13 3.47
N LYS A 177 23.72 -3.36 4.27
CA LYS A 177 23.11 -4.67 4.54
C LYS A 177 21.73 -4.83 3.89
N THR A 178 20.98 -3.71 3.73
CA THR A 178 19.59 -3.77 3.27
C THR A 178 19.24 -2.59 2.39
N ILE A 179 18.51 -2.87 1.31
CA ILE A 179 17.81 -1.85 0.50
C ILE A 179 16.30 -2.18 0.55
N ASN A 180 15.52 -1.23 1.06
CA ASN A 180 14.07 -1.30 1.05
C ASN A 180 13.55 -0.32 -0.02
N ILE A 181 12.92 -0.85 -1.05
CA ILE A 181 12.43 -0.08 -2.22
C ILE A 181 10.99 0.42 -2.05
N GLY A 182 10.44 0.29 -0.84
CA GLY A 182 9.10 0.78 -0.52
C GLY A 182 7.98 0.05 -1.24
N GLY A 183 6.84 0.74 -1.36
CA GLY A 183 5.60 0.22 -1.92
C GLY A 183 5.16 0.95 -3.19
N HIS A 184 3.81 1.11 -3.32
CA HIS A 184 3.15 1.77 -4.44
C HIS A 184 3.24 0.99 -5.75
N TYR A 185 2.96 -0.34 -5.66
CA TYR A 185 2.93 -1.25 -6.81
C TYR A 185 1.52 -1.69 -7.19
N GLU A 186 0.49 -1.16 -6.55
CA GLU A 186 -0.93 -1.49 -6.78
C GLU A 186 -1.49 -1.03 -8.13
N TYR A 187 -0.77 -0.16 -8.82
CA TYR A 187 -1.14 0.32 -10.16
C TYR A 187 -0.71 -0.63 -11.28
N TYR A 188 0.14 -1.60 -10.97
CA TYR A 188 0.68 -2.52 -11.94
C TYR A 188 -0.09 -3.85 -11.96
N GLN A 189 -0.16 -4.44 -13.14
CA GLN A 189 -0.45 -5.87 -13.23
C GLN A 189 0.71 -6.64 -12.55
N GLN A 190 0.39 -7.78 -11.94
CA GLN A 190 1.38 -8.57 -11.21
C GLN A 190 2.63 -8.94 -12.05
N ASN A 191 2.46 -9.20 -13.36
CA ASN A 191 3.59 -9.52 -14.23
C ASN A 191 4.57 -8.36 -14.39
N VAL A 192 4.07 -7.12 -14.48
CA VAL A 192 4.91 -5.91 -14.57
C VAL A 192 5.66 -5.70 -13.26
N ALA A 193 4.96 -5.82 -12.13
CA ALA A 193 5.59 -5.72 -10.81
C ALA A 193 6.68 -6.79 -10.61
N LEU A 194 6.44 -8.03 -11.04
CA LEU A 194 7.44 -9.11 -11.03
C LEU A 194 8.67 -8.76 -11.86
N GLY A 195 8.50 -8.19 -13.05
CA GLY A 195 9.60 -7.71 -13.90
C GLY A 195 10.44 -6.66 -13.18
N ILE A 196 9.82 -5.66 -12.57
CA ILE A 196 10.50 -4.61 -11.79
C ILE A 196 11.30 -5.24 -10.64
N PHE A 197 10.69 -6.11 -9.83
CA PHE A 197 11.35 -6.72 -8.68
C PHE A 197 12.55 -7.57 -9.08
N ASN A 198 12.42 -8.39 -10.11
CA ASN A 198 13.50 -9.26 -10.59
C ASN A 198 14.65 -8.45 -11.21
N ASN A 199 14.37 -7.39 -11.98
CA ASN A 199 15.41 -6.52 -12.53
C ASN A 199 16.18 -5.82 -11.41
N ILE A 200 15.50 -5.28 -10.40
CA ILE A 200 16.15 -4.66 -9.24
C ILE A 200 16.97 -5.70 -8.48
N ARG A 201 16.45 -6.93 -8.28
CA ARG A 201 17.20 -7.98 -7.57
C ARG A 201 18.51 -8.35 -8.27
N GLN A 202 18.54 -8.34 -9.61
CA GLN A 202 19.72 -8.72 -10.39
C GLN A 202 20.92 -7.78 -10.21
N VAL A 203 20.69 -6.48 -9.96
CA VAL A 203 21.77 -5.50 -9.77
C VAL A 203 22.24 -5.41 -8.32
N ILE A 204 21.45 -5.87 -7.36
CA ILE A 204 21.81 -5.84 -5.94
C ILE A 204 22.63 -7.09 -5.59
N PRO A 205 23.85 -6.99 -5.02
CA PRO A 205 24.62 -8.14 -4.58
C PRO A 205 23.86 -9.03 -3.59
N ASP A 206 24.05 -10.36 -3.63
CA ASP A 206 23.33 -11.32 -2.77
C ASP A 206 23.53 -11.09 -1.27
N LYS A 207 24.65 -10.49 -0.86
CA LYS A 207 24.92 -10.12 0.52
C LYS A 207 24.03 -8.98 1.04
N ILE A 208 23.35 -8.25 0.15
CA ILE A 208 22.44 -7.15 0.49
C ILE A 208 21.01 -7.64 0.36
N GLN A 209 20.25 -7.56 1.45
CA GLN A 209 18.83 -7.91 1.48
C GLN A 209 18.02 -6.90 0.70
N LEU A 210 17.19 -7.35 -0.24
CA LEU A 210 16.19 -6.53 -0.90
C LEU A 210 14.84 -6.70 -0.17
N ILE A 211 14.24 -5.58 0.24
CA ILE A 211 12.91 -5.53 0.87
C ILE A 211 11.93 -4.79 -0.04
N VAL A 212 10.70 -5.30 -0.13
CA VAL A 212 9.58 -4.69 -0.88
C VAL A 212 8.36 -4.55 0.02
N GLU A 213 7.77 -3.34 0.08
CA GLU A 213 6.58 -2.99 0.89
C GLU A 213 5.28 -3.08 0.07
N ALA A 214 5.06 -4.15 -0.66
CA ALA A 214 3.85 -4.24 -1.47
C ALA A 214 2.60 -4.40 -0.60
N ALA A 215 1.58 -3.60 -0.87
CA ALA A 215 0.27 -3.65 -0.21
C ALA A 215 -0.85 -4.04 -1.19
N GLY A 216 -1.31 -3.10 -2.00
CA GLY A 216 -2.44 -3.28 -2.91
C GLY A 216 -2.24 -4.40 -3.93
N LEU A 217 -1.00 -4.71 -4.29
CA LEU A 217 -0.65 -5.77 -5.21
C LEU A 217 -1.19 -7.15 -4.80
N TRP A 218 -1.24 -7.43 -3.48
CA TRP A 218 -1.77 -8.68 -2.94
C TRP A 218 -3.29 -8.78 -3.08
N PHE A 219 -3.97 -7.64 -3.18
CA PHE A 219 -5.43 -7.56 -3.21
C PHE A 219 -6.00 -7.37 -4.62
N GLU A 220 -5.22 -7.54 -5.67
CA GLU A 220 -5.73 -7.46 -7.03
C GLU A 220 -6.94 -8.37 -7.21
N ARG A 221 -8.09 -7.78 -7.60
CA ARG A 221 -9.38 -8.47 -7.84
C ARG A 221 -9.96 -9.26 -6.66
N SER A 222 -9.48 -9.03 -5.43
CA SER A 222 -9.96 -9.76 -4.26
C SER A 222 -10.92 -8.98 -3.37
N ILE A 223 -11.12 -7.68 -3.64
CA ILE A 223 -11.97 -6.81 -2.83
C ILE A 223 -13.16 -6.32 -3.66
N PHE A 224 -14.36 -6.55 -3.14
CA PHE A 224 -15.63 -6.22 -3.77
C PHE A 224 -16.50 -5.40 -2.82
N LEU A 225 -17.19 -4.38 -3.36
CA LEU A 225 -18.28 -3.71 -2.68
C LEU A 225 -19.60 -4.33 -3.13
N GLU A 226 -20.44 -4.74 -2.20
CA GLU A 226 -21.89 -4.99 -2.42
C GLU A 226 -22.67 -3.89 -1.71
N THR A 227 -23.51 -3.18 -2.45
CA THR A 227 -24.31 -2.07 -1.93
C THR A 227 -25.70 -2.08 -2.55
N HIS A 228 -26.62 -1.28 -2.02
CA HIS A 228 -28.01 -1.23 -2.44
C HIS A 228 -28.32 0.08 -3.14
N VAL A 229 -29.16 0.01 -4.17
CA VAL A 229 -29.76 1.18 -4.80
C VAL A 229 -30.82 1.75 -3.86
N ILE A 230 -30.67 3.00 -3.45
CA ILE A 230 -31.61 3.69 -2.56
C ILE A 230 -32.44 4.77 -3.27
N SER A 231 -31.96 5.29 -4.41
CA SER A 231 -32.69 6.26 -5.23
C SER A 231 -32.21 6.21 -6.69
N ILE A 232 -33.11 6.54 -7.60
CA ILE A 232 -32.83 6.65 -9.04
C ILE A 232 -33.40 7.93 -9.56
N LYS A 233 -32.61 8.71 -10.32
CA LYS A 233 -33.04 9.92 -11.00
C LYS A 233 -32.55 9.91 -12.44
N ASN A 234 -33.40 10.31 -13.39
CA ASN A 234 -32.99 10.48 -14.78
C ASN A 234 -33.10 11.97 -15.12
N ILE A 235 -31.99 12.58 -15.49
CA ILE A 235 -31.89 14.01 -15.80
C ILE A 235 -31.13 14.15 -17.11
N ASN A 236 -31.79 14.74 -18.10
CA ASN A 236 -31.20 15.03 -19.42
C ASN A 236 -30.48 13.82 -20.07
N GLY A 237 -31.08 12.63 -19.98
CA GLY A 237 -30.51 11.41 -20.55
C GLY A 237 -29.42 10.72 -19.71
N THR A 238 -29.06 11.32 -18.57
CA THR A 238 -28.12 10.71 -17.61
C THR A 238 -28.89 10.07 -16.47
N SER A 239 -28.54 8.82 -16.13
CA SER A 239 -29.08 8.11 -14.99
C SER A 239 -28.20 8.32 -13.76
N PHE A 240 -28.77 8.83 -12.67
CA PHE A 240 -28.11 8.98 -11.37
C PHE A 240 -28.64 7.89 -10.43
N ILE A 241 -27.76 7.00 -10.01
CA ILE A 241 -28.07 5.88 -9.11
C ILE A 241 -27.42 6.17 -7.74
N VAL A 242 -28.25 6.44 -6.73
CA VAL A 242 -27.75 6.66 -5.36
C VAL A 242 -27.65 5.34 -4.63
N LEU A 243 -26.50 5.08 -4.02
CA LEU A 243 -26.16 3.83 -3.35
C LEU A 243 -26.00 4.05 -1.83
N ASP A 244 -26.33 3.02 -1.03
CA ASP A 244 -26.21 3.02 0.44
C ASP A 244 -24.73 2.91 0.89
N VAL A 245 -23.91 3.86 0.47
CA VAL A 245 -22.46 3.97 0.77
C VAL A 245 -22.02 5.41 0.50
N CYS A 246 -20.90 5.80 1.08
CA CYS A 246 -20.28 7.11 0.86
C CYS A 246 -18.85 6.95 0.33
N SER A 247 -18.52 7.64 -0.76
CA SER A 247 -17.17 7.57 -1.33
C SER A 247 -16.11 8.08 -0.35
N SER A 248 -16.32 9.27 0.21
CA SER A 248 -15.38 9.92 1.15
C SER A 248 -15.23 9.19 2.48
N GLY A 249 -16.31 8.55 2.96
CA GLY A 249 -16.34 7.84 4.24
C GLY A 249 -15.87 6.39 4.15
N ASN A 250 -16.21 5.70 3.06
CA ASN A 250 -16.08 4.25 2.98
C ASN A 250 -15.14 3.76 1.87
N LEU A 251 -14.89 4.53 0.80
CA LEU A 251 -14.21 4.07 -0.41
C LEU A 251 -12.94 4.88 -0.72
N PHE A 252 -12.29 5.39 0.30
CA PHE A 252 -11.10 6.21 0.15
C PHE A 252 -10.01 5.52 -0.68
N TRP A 253 -9.45 6.23 -1.66
CA TRP A 253 -8.49 5.74 -2.66
C TRP A 253 -9.00 4.61 -3.55
N SER A 254 -10.28 4.27 -3.50
CA SER A 254 -10.87 3.32 -4.43
C SER A 254 -11.16 3.96 -5.78
N LYS A 255 -11.15 3.14 -6.82
CA LYS A 255 -11.62 3.49 -8.16
C LYS A 255 -12.64 2.44 -8.60
N PRO A 256 -13.83 2.42 -7.97
CA PRO A 256 -14.80 1.37 -8.18
C PRO A 256 -15.19 1.23 -9.65
N ARG A 257 -15.40 0.01 -10.08
CA ARG A 257 -15.91 -0.36 -11.42
C ARG A 257 -17.06 -1.32 -11.26
N ILE A 258 -18.14 -1.07 -12.00
CA ILE A 258 -19.30 -1.97 -11.97
C ILE A 258 -18.97 -3.33 -12.57
N ASP A 259 -19.71 -4.36 -12.12
CA ASP A 259 -19.64 -5.70 -12.70
C ASP A 259 -19.85 -5.65 -14.23
N LYS A 260 -18.99 -6.31 -14.99
CA LYS A 260 -19.02 -6.34 -16.46
C LYS A 260 -20.37 -6.78 -17.04
N ARG A 261 -21.12 -7.60 -16.31
CA ARG A 261 -22.48 -8.07 -16.70
C ARG A 261 -23.51 -6.93 -16.78
N ARG A 262 -23.22 -5.79 -16.14
CA ARG A 262 -24.10 -4.60 -16.14
C ARG A 262 -23.65 -3.53 -17.13
N ARG A 263 -22.69 -3.81 -17.99
CA ARG A 263 -22.25 -2.88 -19.05
C ARG A 263 -23.30 -2.76 -20.15
N GLY A 264 -23.43 -1.56 -20.72
CA GLY A 264 -24.40 -1.23 -21.76
C GLY A 264 -24.12 0.12 -22.37
N GLU A 265 -25.15 0.78 -22.88
CA GLU A 265 -25.05 2.01 -23.66
C GLU A 265 -25.53 3.27 -22.94
N PHE A 266 -26.12 3.10 -21.73
CA PHE A 266 -26.66 4.24 -20.97
C PHE A 266 -25.62 4.81 -20.01
N TYR A 267 -25.31 6.09 -20.17
CA TYR A 267 -24.40 6.76 -19.24
C TYR A 267 -25.03 6.86 -17.86
N THR A 268 -24.37 6.29 -16.88
CA THR A 268 -24.84 6.14 -15.50
C THR A 268 -23.81 6.68 -14.53
N ILE A 269 -24.22 7.55 -13.62
CA ILE A 269 -23.41 8.07 -12.52
C ILE A 269 -23.88 7.41 -11.23
N PHE A 270 -22.99 6.68 -10.58
CA PHE A 270 -23.23 6.11 -9.25
C PHE A 270 -22.78 7.09 -8.17
N CYS A 271 -23.72 7.53 -7.35
CA CYS A 271 -23.53 8.48 -6.29
C CYS A 271 -23.59 7.79 -4.92
N GLY A 272 -22.91 8.36 -3.93
CA GLY A 272 -23.10 7.98 -2.54
C GLY A 272 -24.33 8.61 -1.91
N ALA A 273 -24.60 8.24 -0.65
CA ALA A 273 -25.78 8.67 0.09
C ALA A 273 -25.55 9.95 0.92
N SER A 274 -24.38 10.57 0.84
CA SER A 274 -24.10 11.81 1.58
C SER A 274 -24.70 13.03 0.91
N CYS A 275 -24.73 14.17 1.64
CA CYS A 275 -25.17 15.46 1.11
C CYS A 275 -24.05 16.23 0.37
N ASP A 276 -22.94 15.57 0.03
CA ASP A 276 -21.85 16.16 -0.74
C ASP A 276 -22.07 15.92 -2.24
N GLU A 277 -22.12 16.98 -3.03
CA GLU A 277 -22.25 16.90 -4.50
C GLU A 277 -21.11 16.11 -5.16
N HIS A 278 -19.95 16.03 -4.50
CA HIS A 278 -18.79 15.27 -4.96
C HIS A 278 -18.79 13.81 -4.48
N ASP A 279 -19.84 13.35 -3.80
CA ASP A 279 -19.97 11.95 -3.39
C ASP A 279 -20.30 11.05 -4.58
N ILE A 280 -19.40 11.02 -5.56
CA ILE A 280 -19.48 10.20 -6.74
C ILE A 280 -18.59 8.97 -6.57
N ILE A 281 -19.17 7.81 -6.74
CA ILE A 281 -18.50 6.52 -6.64
C ILE A 281 -17.79 6.18 -7.94
N CYS A 282 -18.51 6.21 -9.04
CA CYS A 282 -17.98 6.09 -10.41
C CYS A 282 -19.02 6.51 -11.45
N SER A 283 -18.57 6.67 -12.70
CA SER A 283 -19.47 6.80 -13.86
C SER A 283 -19.09 5.75 -14.91
N GLU A 284 -20.11 5.07 -15.44
CA GLU A 284 -19.92 3.97 -16.39
C GLU A 284 -21.09 3.92 -17.38
N TYR A 285 -20.88 3.29 -18.52
CA TYR A 285 -21.95 2.93 -19.43
C TYR A 285 -22.57 1.61 -18.99
N THR A 286 -23.90 1.59 -18.73
CA THR A 286 -24.63 0.44 -18.17
C THR A 286 -25.83 0.03 -18.99
N ASP A 287 -26.45 -1.10 -18.63
CA ASP A 287 -27.72 -1.59 -19.20
C ASP A 287 -28.95 -0.80 -18.71
N ASN A 288 -28.76 0.12 -17.76
CA ASN A 288 -29.78 0.97 -17.12
C ASN A 288 -30.98 0.18 -16.50
N LYS A 289 -30.78 -1.09 -16.18
CA LYS A 289 -31.80 -1.96 -15.58
C LYS A 289 -31.66 -2.02 -14.06
N PHE A 290 -31.79 -0.84 -13.39
CA PHE A 290 -31.70 -0.75 -11.93
C PHE A 290 -33.06 -0.44 -11.33
N ASN A 291 -33.36 -1.06 -10.18
CA ASN A 291 -34.53 -0.78 -9.36
C ASN A 291 -34.06 -0.41 -7.94
N ILE A 292 -34.88 0.38 -7.24
CA ILE A 292 -34.63 0.65 -5.81
C ILE A 292 -34.66 -0.67 -5.05
N GLY A 293 -33.65 -0.89 -4.20
CA GLY A 293 -33.44 -2.12 -3.46
C GLY A 293 -32.53 -3.15 -4.15
N ASP A 294 -32.20 -2.96 -5.43
CA ASP A 294 -31.26 -3.85 -6.12
C ASP A 294 -29.89 -3.85 -5.43
N ILE A 295 -29.24 -5.03 -5.41
CA ILE A 295 -27.85 -5.16 -5.01
C ILE A 295 -26.97 -4.92 -6.22
N VAL A 296 -26.02 -4.00 -6.07
CA VAL A 296 -25.03 -3.71 -7.09
C VAL A 296 -23.63 -4.02 -6.55
N SER A 297 -22.81 -4.67 -7.39
CA SER A 297 -21.44 -5.06 -7.03
C SER A 297 -20.42 -4.25 -7.81
N PHE A 298 -19.39 -3.81 -7.11
CA PHE A 298 -18.26 -3.06 -7.67
C PHE A 298 -16.96 -3.75 -7.32
N TYR A 299 -16.03 -3.74 -8.26
CA TYR A 299 -14.65 -4.16 -8.10
C TYR A 299 -13.73 -2.96 -7.90
N ASN A 300 -12.45 -3.25 -7.75
CA ASN A 300 -11.38 -2.24 -7.65
C ASN A 300 -11.53 -1.34 -6.42
N ILE A 301 -11.88 -1.95 -5.30
CA ILE A 301 -11.92 -1.30 -4.00
C ILE A 301 -10.51 -1.32 -3.41
N SER A 302 -10.03 -0.16 -2.96
CA SER A 302 -8.72 -0.05 -2.35
C SER A 302 -8.68 -0.76 -1.00
N PRO A 303 -7.66 -1.58 -0.71
CA PRO A 303 -7.48 -2.19 0.60
C PRO A 303 -7.27 -1.14 1.70
N TYR A 304 -6.78 0.05 1.38
CA TYR A 304 -6.66 1.17 2.32
C TYR A 304 -8.00 1.71 2.80
N SER A 305 -9.10 1.47 2.06
CA SER A 305 -10.45 1.83 2.52
C SER A 305 -10.80 1.17 3.87
N TYR A 306 -10.13 0.06 4.25
CA TYR A 306 -10.35 -0.60 5.53
C TYR A 306 -10.03 0.31 6.72
N VAL A 307 -8.86 0.91 6.74
CA VAL A 307 -8.40 1.78 7.84
C VAL A 307 -8.98 3.19 7.76
N TRP A 308 -9.39 3.64 6.57
CA TRP A 308 -10.04 4.93 6.33
C TRP A 308 -11.56 4.87 6.49
N ASN A 309 -12.14 3.70 6.75
CA ASN A 309 -13.57 3.49 6.92
C ASN A 309 -14.10 4.25 8.14
N ARG A 310 -14.80 5.34 7.89
CA ARG A 310 -15.27 6.28 8.92
C ARG A 310 -16.72 6.70 8.70
N GLU A 311 -17.33 7.25 9.72
CA GLU A 311 -18.62 7.90 9.61
C GLU A 311 -18.45 9.30 8.97
N PHE A 312 -19.32 9.61 8.01
CA PHE A 312 -19.38 10.88 7.33
C PHE A 312 -20.85 11.27 7.15
N ASN A 313 -21.26 12.52 7.41
CA ASN A 313 -22.66 12.98 7.41
C ASN A 313 -23.62 12.07 8.22
N GLY A 314 -23.17 11.46 9.30
CA GLY A 314 -23.96 10.50 10.08
C GLY A 314 -24.16 9.13 9.42
N LEU A 315 -23.59 8.90 8.23
CA LEU A 315 -23.60 7.60 7.57
C LEU A 315 -22.65 6.64 8.30
N LYS A 316 -23.08 5.38 8.44
CA LYS A 316 -22.33 4.38 9.21
C LYS A 316 -21.09 3.89 8.46
N LYS A 317 -20.11 3.43 9.24
CA LYS A 317 -19.00 2.63 8.69
C LYS A 317 -19.54 1.41 7.94
N ILE A 318 -18.99 1.14 6.77
CA ILE A 318 -19.33 -0.07 6.03
C ILE A 318 -18.73 -1.31 6.71
N LYS A 319 -19.44 -2.43 6.69
CA LYS A 319 -18.95 -3.70 7.26
C LYS A 319 -17.99 -4.39 6.29
N TYR A 320 -16.90 -4.93 6.83
CA TYR A 320 -16.00 -5.81 6.10
C TYR A 320 -16.30 -7.27 6.40
N LYS A 321 -16.45 -8.07 5.34
CA LYS A 321 -16.61 -9.54 5.42
C LYS A 321 -15.41 -10.19 4.75
N ILE A 322 -14.61 -10.90 5.53
CA ILE A 322 -13.48 -11.68 5.01
C ILE A 322 -13.95 -13.12 4.83
N ILE A 323 -13.95 -13.59 3.59
CA ILE A 323 -14.33 -14.93 3.18
C ILE A 323 -13.11 -15.74 2.76
N ASN A 324 -13.26 -17.08 2.79
CA ASN A 324 -12.22 -18.01 2.35
C ASN A 324 -12.49 -18.44 0.92
#